data_526418b71d6ece8431f1a994ae017183
#
_entry.id   526418b71d6ece8431f1a994ae017183
#
_cell.length_a   1.000
_cell.length_b   1.000
_cell.length_c   1.000
_cell.angle_alpha   90.00
_cell.angle_beta   90.00
_cell.angle_gamma   90.00
#
_symmetry.space_group_name_H-M   'P 1'
#
loop_
_entity.id
_entity.type
_entity.pdbx_description
1 polymer ?
#
loop_
_entity_poly.entity_id
_entity_poly.type
_entity_poly.pdbx_seq_one_letter_code
_entity_poly.pdbx_strand_id
1 'polypeptide(L)'
;RYLIDDTYWDPETGPILFYAGNEGDIYSFYDNVGFMTQQLLGDKGLLVFGEHRYFGVSYPYDPSVAFTPEHNVYLTVEQVMMDYVELVKFVRTEYEMEDKACVVFGGSYGGMLAAWLRFKFPQTFQGALAASAPFLYFKNAPSAPEYAYAEIATQDFRSQLDKSPELIKESFTSMMNSTSD
;
A
#
# COMPACT_ATOMS: atom_id res chain seq x y z
N ARG A 1 0.50 9.88 11.72
CA ARG A 1 0.13 8.82 12.70
C ARG A 1 0.86 7.52 12.40
N TYR A 2 1.09 6.73 13.42
CA TYR A 2 1.58 5.36 13.31
C TYR A 2 0.96 4.52 14.43
N LEU A 3 1.00 3.18 14.27
CA LEU A 3 0.60 2.22 15.29
C LEU A 3 1.80 1.32 15.59
N ILE A 4 1.93 0.93 16.86
CA ILE A 4 2.89 -0.08 17.31
C ILE A 4 2.13 -1.13 18.11
N ASP A 5 2.42 -2.40 17.81
CA ASP A 5 1.96 -3.54 18.61
C ASP A 5 3.18 -4.36 19.05
N ASP A 6 3.45 -4.32 20.33
CA ASP A 6 4.54 -5.00 21.02
C ASP A 6 4.06 -6.22 21.83
N THR A 7 2.78 -6.58 21.68
CA THR A 7 2.13 -7.65 22.48
C THR A 7 2.91 -8.97 22.46
N TYR A 8 3.48 -9.35 21.33
CA TYR A 8 4.23 -10.59 21.15
C TYR A 8 5.71 -10.36 20.87
N TRP A 9 6.17 -9.13 20.94
CA TRP A 9 7.54 -8.77 20.63
C TRP A 9 8.54 -9.32 21.66
N ASP A 10 9.65 -9.84 21.14
CA ASP A 10 10.80 -10.25 21.92
C ASP A 10 11.94 -9.24 21.71
N PRO A 11 12.30 -8.44 22.70
CA PRO A 11 13.34 -7.42 22.56
C PRO A 11 14.72 -7.98 22.17
N GLU A 12 15.02 -9.24 22.55
CA GLU A 12 16.32 -9.83 22.25
C GLU A 12 16.45 -10.32 20.81
N THR A 13 15.39 -10.87 20.24
CA THR A 13 15.47 -11.57 18.96
C THR A 13 14.53 -11.03 17.88
N GLY A 14 13.47 -10.31 18.24
CA GLY A 14 12.40 -9.91 17.34
C GLY A 14 12.84 -8.84 16.31
N PRO A 15 12.52 -9.00 15.03
CA PRO A 15 12.73 -7.97 14.01
C PRO A 15 11.67 -6.87 14.08
N ILE A 16 11.86 -5.80 13.30
CA ILE A 16 10.80 -4.84 13.00
C ILE A 16 10.00 -5.36 11.79
N LEU A 17 8.70 -5.51 11.95
CA LEU A 17 7.75 -5.83 10.89
C LEU A 17 6.96 -4.57 10.56
N PHE A 18 7.36 -3.89 9.50
CA PHE A 18 6.84 -2.56 9.13
C PHE A 18 5.80 -2.65 8.03
N TYR A 19 4.59 -2.16 8.25
CA TYR A 19 3.57 -2.01 7.21
C TYR A 19 3.60 -0.61 6.59
N ALA A 20 3.84 -0.53 5.30
CA ALA A 20 3.75 0.70 4.51
C ALA A 20 2.28 0.98 4.18
N GLY A 21 1.64 1.83 4.97
CA GLY A 21 0.27 2.29 4.73
C GLY A 21 0.14 2.96 3.36
N ASN A 22 -1.05 2.89 2.80
CA ASN A 22 -1.39 3.47 1.51
C ASN A 22 -2.68 4.32 1.61
N GLU A 23 -3.58 4.23 0.63
CA GLU A 23 -4.72 5.16 0.49
C GLU A 23 -5.85 4.85 1.50
N GLY A 24 -5.56 5.01 2.80
CA GLY A 24 -6.57 4.76 3.82
C GLY A 24 -6.12 5.04 5.24
N ASP A 25 -7.05 4.92 6.17
CA ASP A 25 -6.79 4.99 7.60
C ASP A 25 -6.01 3.76 8.06
N ILE A 26 -4.97 3.97 8.85
CA ILE A 26 -4.04 2.91 9.25
C ILE A 26 -4.68 1.82 10.12
N TYR A 27 -5.73 2.13 10.87
CA TYR A 27 -6.48 1.12 11.63
C TYR A 27 -7.17 0.12 10.70
N SER A 28 -7.68 0.59 9.56
CA SER A 28 -8.29 -0.32 8.56
C SER A 28 -7.28 -1.33 8.05
N PHE A 29 -6.02 -0.93 7.88
CA PHE A 29 -4.96 -1.87 7.48
C PHE A 29 -4.60 -2.82 8.62
N TYR A 30 -4.41 -2.32 9.83
CA TYR A 30 -4.10 -3.16 10.99
C TYR A 30 -5.14 -4.26 11.20
N ASP A 31 -6.42 -3.92 11.12
CA ASP A 31 -7.52 -4.86 11.31
C ASP A 31 -7.64 -5.92 10.21
N ASN A 32 -7.08 -5.66 9.02
CA ASN A 32 -7.24 -6.53 7.84
C ASN A 32 -5.95 -7.21 7.35
N VAL A 33 -4.78 -6.91 7.92
CA VAL A 33 -3.50 -7.52 7.53
C VAL A 33 -3.19 -8.76 8.38
N GLY A 34 -4.03 -9.80 8.24
CA GLY A 34 -3.92 -11.02 9.04
C GLY A 34 -2.59 -11.76 8.90
N PHE A 35 -1.88 -11.63 7.78
CA PHE A 35 -0.57 -12.25 7.62
C PHE A 35 0.43 -11.75 8.67
N MET A 36 0.55 -10.44 8.86
CA MET A 36 1.45 -9.87 9.87
C MET A 36 0.93 -10.10 11.29
N THR A 37 -0.36 -9.83 11.53
CA THR A 37 -0.94 -9.79 12.88
C THR A 37 -1.32 -11.16 13.43
N GLN A 38 -1.32 -12.21 12.62
CA GLN A 38 -1.71 -13.56 13.03
C GLN A 38 -0.66 -14.62 12.69
N GLN A 39 -0.12 -14.61 11.46
CA GLN A 39 0.78 -15.69 11.01
C GLN A 39 2.24 -15.45 11.42
N LEU A 40 2.68 -14.18 11.48
CA LEU A 40 4.04 -13.83 11.90
C LEU A 40 4.20 -13.64 13.42
N LEU A 41 3.20 -13.97 14.22
CA LEU A 41 3.33 -13.90 15.69
C LEU A 41 4.46 -14.77 16.23
N GLY A 42 4.76 -15.89 15.57
CA GLY A 42 5.87 -16.78 15.91
C GLY A 42 7.26 -16.17 15.75
N ASP A 43 7.40 -15.13 14.90
CA ASP A 43 8.66 -14.43 14.67
C ASP A 43 8.96 -13.38 15.76
N LYS A 44 8.01 -13.16 16.67
CA LYS A 44 8.14 -12.26 17.83
C LYS A 44 8.60 -10.85 17.44
N GLY A 45 8.21 -10.37 16.26
CA GLY A 45 8.57 -9.05 15.76
C GLY A 45 7.78 -7.92 16.42
N LEU A 46 8.38 -6.73 16.45
CA LEU A 46 7.68 -5.49 16.75
C LEU A 46 6.87 -5.08 15.52
N LEU A 47 5.54 -5.06 15.63
CA LEU A 47 4.67 -4.62 14.54
C LEU A 47 4.60 -3.09 14.51
N VAL A 48 4.91 -2.50 13.38
CA VAL A 48 4.87 -1.04 13.15
C VAL A 48 4.06 -0.75 11.91
N PHE A 49 3.04 0.08 12.02
CA PHE A 49 2.20 0.49 10.89
C PHE A 49 2.32 2.00 10.69
N GLY A 50 2.90 2.42 9.58
CA GLY A 50 3.02 3.83 9.19
C GLY A 50 1.81 4.30 8.38
N GLU A 51 1.09 5.32 8.86
CA GLU A 51 0.02 5.92 8.06
C GLU A 51 0.61 6.82 6.97
N HIS A 52 0.08 6.68 5.76
CA HIS A 52 0.49 7.52 4.63
C HIS A 52 0.05 8.97 4.83
N ARG A 53 0.95 9.92 4.56
CA ARG A 53 0.59 11.35 4.53
C ARG A 53 -0.60 11.60 3.61
N TYR A 54 -1.46 12.55 3.94
CA TYR A 54 -2.74 12.89 3.30
C TYR A 54 -3.84 11.83 3.41
N PHE A 55 -3.63 10.76 4.17
CA PHE A 55 -4.66 9.77 4.44
C PHE A 55 -4.90 9.60 5.94
N GLY A 56 -6.07 9.03 6.29
CA GLY A 56 -6.49 8.87 7.68
C GLY A 56 -6.55 10.22 8.42
N VAL A 57 -5.67 10.42 9.38
CA VAL A 57 -5.49 11.70 10.10
C VAL A 57 -4.12 12.34 9.88
N SER A 58 -3.29 11.76 9.01
CA SER A 58 -1.90 12.20 8.78
C SER A 58 -1.79 13.28 7.71
N TYR A 59 -2.53 14.36 7.89
CA TYR A 59 -2.50 15.50 6.98
C TYR A 59 -1.41 16.51 7.39
N PRO A 60 -0.54 16.96 6.44
CA PRO A 60 0.42 18.03 6.72
C PRO A 60 -0.26 19.41 6.86
N TYR A 61 -1.49 19.56 6.41
CA TYR A 61 -2.31 20.76 6.46
C TYR A 61 -3.73 20.41 6.96
N ASP A 62 -4.57 21.42 7.18
CA ASP A 62 -5.97 21.20 7.46
C ASP A 62 -6.62 20.37 6.32
N PRO A 63 -7.37 19.30 6.64
CA PRO A 63 -7.95 18.41 5.62
C PRO A 63 -8.82 19.12 4.58
N SER A 64 -9.46 20.23 4.94
CA SER A 64 -10.30 21.01 4.02
C SER A 64 -9.54 21.68 2.89
N VAL A 65 -8.23 21.90 3.04
CA VAL A 65 -7.36 22.55 2.06
C VAL A 65 -6.20 21.66 1.58
N ALA A 66 -5.98 20.51 2.20
CA ALA A 66 -4.82 19.66 1.96
C ALA A 66 -4.62 19.26 0.49
N PHE A 67 -5.70 19.11 -0.27
CA PHE A 67 -5.66 18.72 -1.68
C PHE A 67 -5.73 19.90 -2.67
N THR A 68 -5.69 21.15 -2.20
CA THR A 68 -5.55 22.29 -3.11
C THR A 68 -4.16 22.30 -3.75
N PRO A 69 -3.98 22.95 -4.93
CA PRO A 69 -2.67 23.00 -5.61
C PRO A 69 -1.54 23.54 -4.74
N GLU A 70 -1.83 24.45 -3.82
CA GLU A 70 -0.85 25.07 -2.92
C GLU A 70 -0.39 24.14 -1.80
N HIS A 71 -1.20 23.14 -1.42
CA HIS A 71 -0.99 22.30 -0.25
C HIS A 71 -0.70 20.84 -0.57
N ASN A 72 -0.98 20.36 -1.80
CA ASN A 72 -0.73 18.98 -2.18
C ASN A 72 0.70 18.69 -2.65
N VAL A 73 1.60 19.67 -2.59
CA VAL A 73 2.98 19.59 -3.07
C VAL A 73 3.83 18.52 -2.35
N TYR A 74 3.40 18.10 -1.16
CA TYR A 74 4.07 17.02 -0.41
C TYR A 74 3.43 15.65 -0.62
N LEU A 75 2.40 15.53 -1.46
CA LEU A 75 1.79 14.25 -1.82
C LEU A 75 2.61 13.61 -2.95
N THR A 76 3.78 13.11 -2.61
CA THR A 76 4.68 12.42 -3.54
C THR A 76 5.20 11.13 -2.93
N VAL A 77 5.56 10.18 -3.79
CA VAL A 77 6.12 8.88 -3.39
C VAL A 77 7.42 9.05 -2.59
N GLU A 78 8.28 9.97 -3.03
CA GLU A 78 9.55 10.25 -2.37
C GLU A 78 9.34 10.75 -0.94
N GLN A 79 8.36 11.63 -0.75
CA GLN A 79 8.07 12.21 0.55
C GLN A 79 7.54 11.13 1.53
N VAL A 80 6.62 10.27 1.10
CA VAL A 80 6.10 9.23 1.98
C VAL A 80 7.15 8.16 2.28
N MET A 81 8.01 7.82 1.32
CA MET A 81 9.12 6.90 1.59
C MET A 81 10.07 7.46 2.66
N MET A 82 10.35 8.76 2.63
CA MET A 82 11.18 9.39 3.66
C MET A 82 10.49 9.41 5.02
N ASP A 83 9.17 9.62 5.10
CA ASP A 83 8.43 9.49 6.36
C ASP A 83 8.61 8.10 6.98
N TYR A 84 8.55 7.05 6.16
CA TYR A 84 8.71 5.68 6.65
C TYR A 84 10.15 5.38 7.08
N VAL A 85 11.13 5.91 6.37
CA VAL A 85 12.54 5.81 6.79
C VAL A 85 12.75 6.49 8.15
N GLU A 86 12.24 7.70 8.32
CA GLU A 86 12.34 8.44 9.59
C GLU A 86 11.56 7.76 10.72
N LEU A 87 10.38 7.20 10.43
CA LEU A 87 9.62 6.43 11.42
C LEU A 87 10.38 5.17 11.88
N VAL A 88 11.01 4.42 10.97
CA VAL A 88 11.83 3.26 11.34
C VAL A 88 13.05 3.68 12.17
N LYS A 89 13.70 4.79 11.85
CA LYS A 89 14.80 5.33 12.66
C LYS A 89 14.33 5.68 14.06
N PHE A 90 13.21 6.38 14.17
CA PHE A 90 12.59 6.72 15.46
C PHE A 90 12.31 5.46 16.28
N VAL A 91 11.65 4.44 15.69
CA VAL A 91 11.35 3.17 16.37
C VAL A 91 12.62 2.47 16.83
N ARG A 92 13.67 2.43 16.00
CA ARG A 92 14.96 1.84 16.37
C ARG A 92 15.55 2.50 17.63
N THR A 93 15.51 3.83 17.70
CA THR A 93 16.03 4.56 18.86
C THR A 93 15.17 4.36 20.10
N GLU A 94 13.84 4.44 19.98
CA GLU A 94 12.92 4.33 21.12
C GLU A 94 12.89 2.91 21.74
N TYR A 95 13.09 1.88 20.90
CA TYR A 95 13.03 0.47 21.30
C TYR A 95 14.41 -0.20 21.36
N GLU A 96 15.49 0.56 21.24
CA GLU A 96 16.88 0.06 21.25
C GLU A 96 17.11 -1.07 20.22
N MET A 97 16.62 -0.86 18.97
CA MET A 97 16.59 -1.85 17.91
C MET A 97 17.54 -1.52 16.71
N GLU A 98 18.65 -0.84 16.95
CA GLU A 98 19.58 -0.36 15.91
C GLU A 98 20.11 -1.52 15.05
N ASP A 99 20.37 -2.66 15.66
CA ASP A 99 20.92 -3.86 15.00
C ASP A 99 19.86 -4.81 14.44
N LYS A 100 18.58 -4.53 14.67
CA LYS A 100 17.51 -5.46 14.24
C LYS A 100 17.16 -5.27 12.78
N ALA A 101 16.86 -6.38 12.10
CA ALA A 101 16.33 -6.35 10.76
C ALA A 101 14.95 -5.69 10.73
N CYS A 102 14.67 -4.95 9.65
CA CYS A 102 13.35 -4.43 9.34
C CYS A 102 12.87 -5.00 8.01
N VAL A 103 11.71 -5.64 8.04
CA VAL A 103 11.03 -6.14 6.83
C VAL A 103 9.80 -5.28 6.58
N VAL A 104 9.69 -4.73 5.38
CA VAL A 104 8.54 -3.92 5.01
C VAL A 104 7.49 -4.73 4.24
N PHE A 105 6.24 -4.52 4.59
CA PHE A 105 5.07 -5.16 4.00
C PHE A 105 4.17 -4.10 3.38
N GLY A 106 3.47 -4.44 2.32
CA GLY A 106 2.47 -3.57 1.74
C GLY A 106 1.64 -4.26 0.68
N GLY A 107 0.42 -3.80 0.49
CA GLY A 107 -0.51 -4.28 -0.54
C GLY A 107 -0.83 -3.19 -1.57
N SER A 108 -1.07 -3.56 -2.84
CA SER A 108 -1.43 -2.62 -3.89
C SER A 108 -0.39 -1.50 -4.05
N TYR A 109 -0.76 -0.24 -3.95
CA TYR A 109 0.17 0.90 -3.90
C TYR A 109 1.13 0.82 -2.70
N GLY A 110 0.67 0.34 -1.53
CA GLY A 110 1.55 0.05 -0.39
C GLY A 110 2.59 -1.03 -0.71
N GLY A 111 2.24 -2.00 -1.56
CA GLY A 111 3.18 -2.99 -2.11
C GLY A 111 4.23 -2.36 -3.02
N MET A 112 3.85 -1.39 -3.84
CA MET A 112 4.81 -0.61 -4.63
C MET A 112 5.77 0.16 -3.71
N LEU A 113 5.25 0.83 -2.67
CA LEU A 113 6.06 1.52 -1.67
C LEU A 113 7.02 0.56 -0.97
N ALA A 114 6.56 -0.62 -0.56
CA ALA A 114 7.39 -1.64 0.09
C ALA A 114 8.58 -2.06 -0.79
N ALA A 115 8.34 -2.33 -2.07
CA ALA A 115 9.41 -2.67 -3.01
C ALA A 115 10.39 -1.51 -3.21
N TRP A 116 9.89 -0.28 -3.43
CA TRP A 116 10.75 0.89 -3.61
C TRP A 116 11.56 1.23 -2.36
N LEU A 117 10.98 1.09 -1.16
CA LEU A 117 11.68 1.25 0.11
C LEU A 117 12.85 0.27 0.22
N ARG A 118 12.64 -1.01 -0.12
CA ARG A 118 13.72 -2.01 -0.13
C ARG A 118 14.81 -1.68 -1.15
N PHE A 119 14.44 -1.22 -2.34
CA PHE A 119 15.41 -0.86 -3.39
C PHE A 119 16.21 0.40 -3.06
N LYS A 120 15.56 1.43 -2.54
CA LYS A 120 16.18 2.74 -2.31
C LYS A 120 16.86 2.87 -0.96
N PHE A 121 16.37 2.16 0.06
CA PHE A 121 16.84 2.23 1.43
C PHE A 121 17.19 0.84 1.99
N PRO A 122 18.10 0.08 1.32
CA PRO A 122 18.42 -1.29 1.73
C PRO A 122 19.06 -1.38 3.12
N GLN A 123 19.68 -0.30 3.60
CA GLN A 123 20.21 -0.20 4.96
C GLN A 123 19.12 -0.07 6.03
N THR A 124 17.93 0.42 5.66
CA THR A 124 16.80 0.56 6.58
C THR A 124 15.90 -0.66 6.52
N PHE A 125 15.63 -1.16 5.32
CA PHE A 125 14.73 -2.29 5.05
C PHE A 125 15.51 -3.46 4.45
N GLN A 126 15.72 -4.53 5.23
CA GLN A 126 16.48 -5.70 4.81
C GLN A 126 15.67 -6.68 3.94
N GLY A 127 14.33 -6.59 4.00
CA GLY A 127 13.42 -7.38 3.18
C GLY A 127 12.14 -6.60 2.85
N ALA A 128 11.41 -7.06 1.83
CA ALA A 128 10.10 -6.55 1.48
C ALA A 128 9.16 -7.64 1.01
N LEU A 129 7.90 -7.57 1.42
CA LEU A 129 6.79 -8.31 0.83
C LEU A 129 5.86 -7.31 0.15
N ALA A 130 5.90 -7.30 -1.19
CA ALA A 130 5.14 -6.40 -2.05
C ALA A 130 3.95 -7.16 -2.67
N ALA A 131 2.83 -7.23 -1.93
CA ALA A 131 1.67 -7.99 -2.34
C ALA A 131 0.83 -7.22 -3.38
N SER A 132 0.50 -7.87 -4.49
CA SER A 132 -0.37 -7.31 -5.55
C SER A 132 0.06 -5.91 -6.03
N ALA A 133 1.36 -5.65 -6.07
CA ALA A 133 1.93 -4.37 -6.46
C ALA A 133 1.86 -4.17 -7.99
N PRO A 134 1.14 -3.15 -8.51
CA PRO A 134 0.83 -3.04 -9.94
C PRO A 134 1.96 -2.41 -10.77
N PHE A 135 3.19 -2.90 -10.67
CA PHE A 135 4.35 -2.37 -11.41
C PHE A 135 4.24 -2.51 -12.93
N LEU A 136 3.47 -3.48 -13.42
CA LEU A 136 3.37 -3.76 -14.84
C LEU A 136 2.38 -2.85 -15.57
N TYR A 137 1.62 -2.02 -14.84
CA TYR A 137 0.62 -1.11 -15.41
C TYR A 137 1.15 0.31 -15.68
N PHE A 138 2.44 0.56 -15.47
CA PHE A 138 3.02 1.84 -15.82
C PHE A 138 3.13 2.01 -17.35
N LYS A 139 2.91 3.23 -17.81
CA LYS A 139 3.14 3.59 -19.20
C LYS A 139 4.57 3.18 -19.61
N ASN A 140 4.68 2.48 -20.73
CA ASN A 140 5.93 1.90 -21.24
C ASN A 140 6.52 0.72 -20.43
N ALA A 141 5.76 0.13 -19.51
CA ALA A 141 6.17 -1.13 -18.92
C ALA A 141 6.21 -2.24 -19.99
N PRO A 142 7.33 -2.97 -20.17
CA PRO A 142 7.53 -3.83 -21.35
C PRO A 142 6.72 -5.11 -21.33
N SER A 143 6.06 -5.45 -20.23
CA SER A 143 5.50 -6.79 -19.99
C SER A 143 3.97 -6.84 -19.86
N ALA A 144 3.27 -5.70 -19.80
CA ALA A 144 1.81 -5.70 -19.74
C ALA A 144 1.21 -5.11 -21.01
N PRO A 145 0.28 -5.83 -21.69
CA PRO A 145 -0.53 -5.24 -22.74
C PRO A 145 -1.33 -4.03 -22.22
N GLU A 146 -1.51 -3.02 -23.03
CA GLU A 146 -2.22 -1.77 -22.67
C GLU A 146 -3.61 -2.03 -22.07
N TYR A 147 -4.29 -3.07 -22.56
CA TYR A 147 -5.65 -3.43 -22.14
C TYR A 147 -5.72 -4.68 -21.25
N ALA A 148 -4.61 -5.11 -20.66
CA ALA A 148 -4.55 -6.36 -19.88
C ALA A 148 -5.63 -6.45 -18.79
N TYR A 149 -5.86 -5.37 -18.05
CA TYR A 149 -6.90 -5.33 -17.01
C TYR A 149 -8.31 -5.49 -17.61
N ALA A 150 -8.60 -4.78 -18.69
CA ALA A 150 -9.90 -4.85 -19.38
C ALA A 150 -10.16 -6.24 -19.99
N GLU A 151 -9.11 -6.90 -20.52
CA GLU A 151 -9.20 -8.27 -21.01
C GLU A 151 -9.51 -9.25 -19.88
N ILE A 152 -8.81 -9.17 -18.74
CA ILE A 152 -9.06 -10.00 -17.57
C ILE A 152 -10.49 -9.80 -17.06
N ALA A 153 -10.91 -8.57 -16.84
CA ALA A 153 -12.27 -8.26 -16.39
C ALA A 153 -13.33 -8.81 -17.36
N THR A 154 -13.10 -8.69 -18.68
CA THR A 154 -14.00 -9.25 -19.70
C THR A 154 -14.07 -10.77 -19.62
N GLN A 155 -12.95 -11.46 -19.38
CA GLN A 155 -12.93 -12.90 -19.19
C GLN A 155 -13.64 -13.33 -17.91
N ASP A 156 -13.51 -12.59 -16.83
CA ASP A 156 -14.19 -12.87 -15.57
C ASP A 156 -15.71 -12.80 -15.74
N PHE A 157 -16.23 -11.76 -16.38
CA PHE A 157 -17.65 -11.68 -16.71
C PHE A 157 -18.10 -12.83 -17.63
N ARG A 158 -17.33 -13.14 -18.66
CA ARG A 158 -17.62 -14.23 -19.58
C ARG A 158 -17.65 -15.59 -18.89
N SER A 159 -16.80 -15.81 -17.89
CA SER A 159 -16.76 -17.06 -17.15
C SER A 159 -18.06 -17.34 -16.37
N GLN A 160 -18.79 -16.30 -15.98
CA GLN A 160 -20.06 -16.40 -15.26
C GLN A 160 -21.25 -16.57 -16.21
N LEU A 161 -21.23 -15.88 -17.34
CA LEU A 161 -22.25 -15.95 -18.38
C LEU A 161 -21.60 -15.61 -19.73
N ASP A 162 -21.55 -16.57 -20.63
CA ASP A 162 -20.82 -16.51 -21.90
C ASP A 162 -21.07 -15.21 -22.71
N LYS A 163 -22.32 -14.74 -22.73
CA LYS A 163 -22.72 -13.53 -23.45
C LYS A 163 -22.68 -12.24 -22.62
N SER A 164 -22.20 -12.28 -21.38
CA SER A 164 -22.27 -11.11 -20.52
C SER A 164 -21.47 -9.89 -21.03
N PRO A 165 -20.28 -10.02 -21.63
CA PRO A 165 -19.58 -8.86 -22.16
C PRO A 165 -20.34 -8.14 -23.27
N GLU A 166 -20.98 -8.90 -24.17
CA GLU A 166 -21.78 -8.37 -25.27
C GLU A 166 -23.02 -7.64 -24.75
N LEU A 167 -23.74 -8.25 -23.79
CA LEU A 167 -24.92 -7.65 -23.16
C LEU A 167 -24.57 -6.35 -22.40
N ILE A 168 -23.45 -6.33 -21.69
CA ILE A 168 -22.97 -5.12 -21.00
C ILE A 168 -22.68 -4.02 -22.02
N LYS A 169 -21.97 -4.32 -23.09
CA LYS A 169 -21.65 -3.37 -24.16
C LYS A 169 -22.91 -2.80 -24.81
N GLU A 170 -23.88 -3.66 -25.14
CA GLU A 170 -25.17 -3.25 -25.73
C GLU A 170 -25.96 -2.34 -24.76
N SER A 171 -25.95 -2.66 -23.46
CA SER A 171 -26.60 -1.84 -22.44
C SER A 171 -26.01 -0.44 -22.36
N PHE A 172 -24.68 -0.31 -22.35
CA PHE A 172 -24.01 1.01 -22.40
C PHE A 172 -24.36 1.78 -23.67
N THR A 173 -24.36 1.11 -24.83
CA THR A 173 -24.73 1.75 -26.10
C THR A 173 -26.16 2.26 -26.06
N SER A 174 -27.09 1.49 -25.50
CA SER A 174 -28.51 1.90 -25.38
C SER A 174 -28.69 3.09 -24.44
N MET A 175 -27.97 3.09 -23.31
CA MET A 175 -28.00 4.23 -22.38
C MET A 175 -27.45 5.51 -23.03
N MET A 176 -26.33 5.43 -23.73
CA MET A 176 -25.74 6.59 -24.42
C MET A 176 -26.69 7.17 -25.49
N ASN A 177 -27.40 6.32 -26.22
CA ASN A 177 -28.35 6.76 -27.24
C ASN A 177 -29.62 7.35 -26.62
N SER A 178 -30.03 6.96 -25.41
CA SER A 178 -31.23 7.48 -24.74
C SER A 178 -31.05 8.84 -24.10
N THR A 179 -29.80 9.29 -23.91
CA THR A 179 -29.48 10.62 -23.33
C THR A 179 -29.30 11.72 -24.38
N SER A 180 -29.60 11.43 -25.67
CA SER A 180 -29.37 12.33 -26.80
C SER A 180 -30.65 13.05 -27.27
N ASP A 181 -31.74 13.00 -26.49
CA ASP A 181 -33.01 13.70 -26.77
C ASP A 181 -33.25 14.85 -25.77
#